data_691caa95974cf002b4194e1325b439da
#
_entry.id   691caa95974cf002b4194e1325b439da
#
_cell.length_a   1.000
_cell.length_b   1.000
_cell.length_c   1.000
_cell.angle_alpha   90.00
_cell.angle_beta   90.00
_cell.angle_gamma   90.00
#
_symmetry.space_group_name_H-M   'P 1'
#
loop_
_entity.id
_entity.type
_entity.pdbx_description
1 polymer ?
#
loop_
_entity_poly.entity_id
_entity_poly.type
_entity_poly.pdbx_seq_one_letter_code
_entity_poly.pdbx_strand_id
1 'polypeptide(L)'
;MSKLAALPSVEKLAAALAPDNQLPRPLINLFVRREIDRFRQLLLADEEHTREDIEKSIRKGLIEFTNSRLQPVINATGVLIHTNLGRSPLGPRAAGALQQIATGYSNLEFDLPSGARGKRAGYLETALACLLETESATAVNNCAAALV
;
A
#
# COMPACT_ATOMS: atom_id res chain seq x y z
N MET A 1 18.13 33.66 -21.27
CA MET A 1 17.29 33.33 -20.11
C MET A 1 17.77 32.01 -19.55
N SER A 2 17.79 31.84 -18.23
CA SER A 2 18.21 30.56 -17.62
C SER A 2 17.22 29.46 -17.99
N LYS A 3 17.71 28.32 -18.54
CA LYS A 3 16.85 27.14 -18.85
C LYS A 3 16.04 26.68 -17.63
N LEU A 4 16.57 26.91 -16.43
CA LEU A 4 15.90 26.59 -15.19
C LEU A 4 14.66 27.45 -14.90
N ALA A 5 14.45 28.55 -15.61
CA ALA A 5 13.23 29.37 -15.49
C ALA A 5 11.95 28.64 -15.98
N ALA A 6 12.10 27.56 -16.75
CA ALA A 6 11.00 26.70 -17.16
C ALA A 6 10.44 25.84 -15.99
N LEU A 7 11.21 25.63 -14.91
CA LEU A 7 10.75 24.80 -13.78
C LEU A 7 9.62 25.48 -13.02
N PRO A 8 8.47 24.78 -12.82
CA PRO A 8 7.39 25.29 -12.01
C PRO A 8 7.74 25.29 -10.51
N SER A 9 7.05 26.11 -9.72
CA SER A 9 7.12 26.04 -8.25
C SER A 9 6.49 24.74 -7.76
N VAL A 10 7.23 23.98 -6.95
CA VAL A 10 6.74 22.73 -6.31
C VAL A 10 5.42 22.98 -5.59
N GLU A 11 5.38 24.00 -4.74
CA GLU A 11 4.21 24.29 -3.91
C GLU A 11 2.99 24.66 -4.74
N LYS A 12 3.15 25.57 -5.74
CA LYS A 12 2.06 25.99 -6.62
C LYS A 12 1.53 24.83 -7.46
N LEU A 13 2.42 24.02 -8.05
CA LEU A 13 2.01 22.89 -8.87
C LEU A 13 1.33 21.81 -8.02
N ALA A 14 1.89 21.47 -6.87
CA ALA A 14 1.27 20.51 -5.95
C ALA A 14 -0.09 21.00 -5.43
N ALA A 15 -0.25 22.32 -5.19
CA ALA A 15 -1.53 22.90 -4.82
C ALA A 15 -2.58 22.77 -5.92
N ALA A 16 -2.18 22.99 -7.17
CA ALA A 16 -3.07 22.86 -8.32
C ALA A 16 -3.47 21.40 -8.63
N LEU A 17 -2.61 20.44 -8.30
CA LEU A 17 -2.88 19.01 -8.54
C LEU A 17 -3.66 18.31 -7.41
N ALA A 18 -3.67 18.89 -6.21
CA ALA A 18 -4.28 18.25 -5.03
C ALA A 18 -5.81 18.06 -5.14
N PRO A 19 -6.61 19.01 -5.65
CA PRO A 19 -8.06 18.85 -5.72
C PRO A 19 -8.52 17.68 -6.59
N ASP A 20 -7.76 17.38 -7.64
CA ASP A 20 -8.09 16.33 -8.62
C ASP A 20 -7.53 14.96 -8.21
N ASN A 21 -6.91 14.87 -7.01
CA ASN A 21 -6.17 13.67 -6.62
C ASN A 21 -6.54 13.19 -5.21
N GLN A 22 -6.77 11.89 -5.08
CA GLN A 22 -7.11 11.24 -3.80
C GLN A 22 -5.88 10.96 -2.91
N LEU A 23 -4.67 11.31 -3.36
CA LEU A 23 -3.44 11.09 -2.58
C LEU A 23 -3.30 12.12 -1.46
N PRO A 24 -2.70 11.74 -0.32
CA PRO A 24 -2.36 12.67 0.75
C PRO A 24 -1.45 13.80 0.24
N ARG A 25 -1.71 15.03 0.64
CA ARG A 25 -0.94 16.21 0.22
C ARG A 25 0.58 16.07 0.37
N PRO A 26 1.13 15.49 1.47
CA PRO A 26 2.57 15.28 1.59
C PRO A 26 3.14 14.38 0.48
N LEU A 27 2.39 13.37 0.05
CA LEU A 27 2.82 12.47 -1.02
C LEU A 27 2.84 13.18 -2.39
N ILE A 28 1.83 14.00 -2.68
CA ILE A 28 1.80 14.84 -3.89
C ILE A 28 3.01 15.79 -3.91
N ASN A 29 3.31 16.45 -2.80
CA ASN A 29 4.46 17.34 -2.69
C ASN A 29 5.79 16.63 -2.95
N LEU A 30 5.98 15.44 -2.38
CA LEU A 30 7.18 14.64 -2.59
C LEU A 30 7.31 14.17 -4.04
N PHE A 31 6.21 13.71 -4.65
CA PHE A 31 6.18 13.31 -6.05
C PHE A 31 6.56 14.48 -6.97
N VAL A 32 5.89 15.62 -6.83
CA VAL A 32 6.15 16.82 -7.63
C VAL A 32 7.59 17.29 -7.48
N ARG A 33 8.12 17.30 -6.24
CA ARG A 33 9.52 17.67 -5.97
C ARG A 33 10.49 16.75 -6.71
N ARG A 34 10.30 15.44 -6.61
CA ARG A 34 11.16 14.45 -7.28
C ARG A 34 11.15 14.63 -8.81
N GLU A 35 9.98 14.86 -9.39
CA GLU A 35 9.86 15.05 -10.83
C GLU A 35 10.48 16.39 -11.29
N ILE A 36 10.31 17.47 -10.52
CA ILE A 36 10.96 18.75 -10.82
C ILE A 36 12.48 18.61 -10.71
N ASP A 37 13.00 17.87 -9.74
CA ASP A 37 14.45 17.61 -9.62
C ASP A 37 14.97 16.79 -10.81
N ARG A 38 14.20 15.81 -11.28
CA ARG A 38 14.50 15.06 -12.52
C ARG A 38 14.60 15.99 -13.73
N PHE A 39 13.59 16.84 -13.95
CA PHE A 39 13.62 17.80 -15.04
C PHE A 39 14.73 18.84 -14.91
N ARG A 40 15.10 19.22 -13.68
CA ARG A 40 16.27 20.08 -13.44
C ARG A 40 17.55 19.44 -13.99
N GLN A 41 17.76 18.15 -13.76
CA GLN A 41 18.93 17.43 -14.29
C GLN A 41 18.89 17.36 -15.83
N LEU A 42 17.74 17.09 -16.44
CA LEU A 42 17.59 17.07 -17.91
C LEU A 42 17.92 18.44 -18.53
N LEU A 43 17.40 19.53 -17.96
CA LEU A 43 17.70 20.88 -18.42
C LEU A 43 19.19 21.26 -18.26
N LEU A 44 19.85 20.74 -17.23
CA LEU A 44 21.30 20.92 -17.03
C LEU A 44 22.11 20.06 -18.00
N ALA A 45 21.57 18.93 -18.48
CA ALA A 45 22.15 18.08 -19.51
C ALA A 45 21.85 18.58 -20.94
N ASP A 46 21.38 19.80 -21.08
CA ASP A 46 21.11 20.48 -22.35
C ASP A 46 19.85 19.98 -23.09
N GLU A 47 19.00 19.18 -22.45
CA GLU A 47 17.70 18.85 -23.00
C GLU A 47 16.75 20.06 -22.93
N GLU A 48 15.95 20.25 -23.99
CA GLU A 48 14.98 21.35 -24.04
C GLU A 48 13.60 20.88 -23.62
N HIS A 49 13.08 21.51 -22.56
CA HIS A 49 11.71 21.27 -22.07
C HIS A 49 11.05 22.60 -21.77
N THR A 50 9.84 22.79 -22.27
CA THR A 50 9.01 23.93 -21.89
C THR A 50 8.39 23.69 -20.52
N ARG A 51 7.94 24.75 -19.87
CA ARG A 51 7.20 24.66 -18.62
C ARG A 51 5.92 23.83 -18.78
N GLU A 52 5.23 23.97 -19.89
CA GLU A 52 4.01 23.23 -20.19
C GLU A 52 4.28 21.72 -20.31
N ASP A 53 5.37 21.33 -20.99
CA ASP A 53 5.80 19.94 -21.12
C ASP A 53 6.10 19.32 -19.75
N ILE A 54 6.79 20.07 -18.89
CA ILE A 54 7.13 19.63 -17.52
C ILE A 54 5.86 19.42 -16.71
N GLU A 55 4.96 20.39 -16.67
CA GLU A 55 3.70 20.31 -15.93
C GLU A 55 2.81 19.17 -16.45
N LYS A 56 2.73 18.98 -17.75
CA LYS A 56 2.00 17.87 -18.39
C LYS A 56 2.58 16.51 -18.04
N SER A 57 3.90 16.38 -18.08
CA SER A 57 4.60 15.14 -17.71
C SER A 57 4.39 14.80 -16.23
N ILE A 58 4.49 15.78 -15.34
CA ILE A 58 4.26 15.58 -13.89
C ILE A 58 2.81 15.18 -13.63
N ARG A 59 1.84 15.82 -14.28
CA ARG A 59 0.42 15.46 -14.17
C ARG A 59 0.18 14.02 -14.63
N LYS A 60 0.70 13.64 -15.79
CA LYS A 60 0.59 12.29 -16.32
C LYS A 60 1.21 11.26 -15.37
N GLY A 61 2.42 11.50 -14.90
CA GLY A 61 3.11 10.60 -13.97
C GLY A 61 2.38 10.46 -12.63
N LEU A 62 1.75 11.52 -12.12
CA LEU A 62 0.94 11.46 -10.91
C LEU A 62 -0.34 10.62 -11.09
N ILE A 63 -0.98 10.71 -12.27
CA ILE A 63 -2.12 9.87 -12.63
C ILE A 63 -1.70 8.40 -12.71
N GLU A 64 -0.60 8.10 -13.40
CA GLU A 64 -0.04 6.75 -13.51
C GLU A 64 0.31 6.18 -12.14
N PHE A 65 0.95 6.97 -11.28
CA PHE A 65 1.25 6.60 -9.91
C PHE A 65 -0.03 6.31 -9.10
N THR A 66 -1.04 7.16 -9.21
CA THR A 66 -2.34 6.96 -8.55
C THR A 66 -3.01 5.67 -9.02
N ASN A 67 -2.94 5.38 -10.31
CA ASN A 67 -3.54 4.19 -10.91
C ASN A 67 -2.76 2.90 -10.60
N SER A 68 -1.49 2.99 -10.19
CA SER A 68 -0.68 1.84 -9.80
C SER A 68 -1.03 1.26 -8.42
N ARG A 69 -1.87 1.94 -7.64
CA ARG A 69 -2.33 1.44 -6.33
C ARG A 69 -3.15 0.15 -6.47
N LEU A 70 -3.20 -0.64 -5.42
CA LEU A 70 -4.08 -1.82 -5.37
C LEU A 70 -5.53 -1.41 -5.59
N GLN A 71 -6.17 -2.08 -6.53
CA GLN A 71 -7.56 -1.83 -6.93
C GLN A 71 -8.34 -3.14 -7.01
N PRO A 72 -9.64 -3.13 -6.72
CA PRO A 72 -10.49 -4.27 -7.01
C PRO A 72 -10.47 -4.60 -8.51
N VAL A 73 -10.36 -5.88 -8.83
CA VAL A 73 -10.41 -6.39 -10.20
C VAL A 73 -11.41 -7.53 -10.32
N ILE A 74 -11.96 -7.72 -11.51
CA ILE A 74 -12.80 -8.86 -11.83
C ILE A 74 -11.92 -9.99 -12.33
N ASN A 75 -11.88 -11.11 -11.62
CA ASN A 75 -11.18 -12.30 -12.08
C ASN A 75 -12.03 -13.09 -13.09
N ALA A 76 -11.75 -12.93 -14.37
CA ALA A 76 -12.39 -13.67 -15.47
C ALA A 76 -11.47 -14.77 -16.05
N THR A 77 -10.42 -15.17 -15.35
CA THR A 77 -9.42 -16.12 -15.86
C THR A 77 -9.83 -17.60 -15.74
N GLY A 78 -10.84 -17.90 -14.92
CA GLY A 78 -11.21 -19.29 -14.54
C GLY A 78 -10.29 -19.89 -13.47
N VAL A 79 -9.25 -19.22 -13.02
CA VAL A 79 -8.33 -19.67 -11.97
C VAL A 79 -8.76 -19.08 -10.63
N LEU A 80 -9.26 -19.90 -9.72
CA LEU A 80 -9.78 -19.43 -8.42
C LEU A 80 -8.66 -18.88 -7.52
N ILE A 81 -7.51 -19.57 -7.44
CA ILE A 81 -6.37 -19.16 -6.64
C ILE A 81 -5.31 -18.55 -7.56
N HIS A 82 -5.60 -17.35 -8.07
CA HIS A 82 -4.74 -16.68 -9.04
C HIS A 82 -3.63 -15.89 -8.32
N THR A 83 -2.38 -16.30 -8.51
CA THR A 83 -1.21 -15.73 -7.80
C THR A 83 -1.06 -14.21 -8.00
N ASN A 84 -1.31 -13.69 -9.20
CA ASN A 84 -1.18 -12.27 -9.53
C ASN A 84 -2.40 -11.43 -9.11
N LEU A 85 -3.51 -12.08 -8.72
CA LEU A 85 -4.76 -11.42 -8.32
C LEU A 85 -5.04 -11.55 -6.82
N GLY A 86 -3.99 -11.75 -6.01
CA GLY A 86 -4.10 -11.83 -4.56
C GLY A 86 -4.51 -13.21 -4.02
N ARG A 87 -4.48 -14.26 -4.86
CA ARG A 87 -4.89 -15.62 -4.53
C ARG A 87 -6.38 -15.71 -4.20
N SER A 88 -6.74 -16.24 -3.02
CA SER A 88 -8.16 -16.43 -2.64
C SER A 88 -8.68 -15.22 -1.87
N PRO A 89 -9.82 -14.62 -2.28
CA PRO A 89 -10.49 -13.62 -1.47
C PRO A 89 -10.96 -14.19 -0.13
N LEU A 90 -10.98 -13.35 0.90
CA LEU A 90 -11.61 -13.70 2.17
C LEU A 90 -13.12 -13.75 2.05
N GLY A 91 -13.76 -14.76 2.65
CA GLY A 91 -15.20 -14.78 2.76
C GLY A 91 -15.74 -13.63 3.64
N PRO A 92 -17.02 -13.24 3.49
CA PRO A 92 -17.60 -12.10 4.21
C PRO A 92 -17.46 -12.18 5.74
N ARG A 93 -17.58 -13.37 6.33
CA ARG A 93 -17.40 -13.59 7.77
C ARG A 93 -15.98 -13.29 8.24
N ALA A 94 -14.97 -13.78 7.51
CA ALA A 94 -13.56 -13.54 7.84
C ALA A 94 -13.19 -12.06 7.64
N ALA A 95 -13.66 -11.45 6.54
CA ALA A 95 -13.45 -10.03 6.28
C ALA A 95 -14.08 -9.14 7.37
N GLY A 96 -15.31 -9.46 7.82
CA GLY A 96 -15.99 -8.75 8.89
C GLY A 96 -15.28 -8.89 10.24
N ALA A 97 -14.82 -10.09 10.58
CA ALA A 97 -14.05 -10.33 11.80
C ALA A 97 -12.71 -9.55 11.77
N LEU A 98 -12.01 -9.57 10.64
CA LEU A 98 -10.78 -8.79 10.47
C LEU A 98 -11.03 -7.29 10.64
N GLN A 99 -12.10 -6.76 10.04
CA GLN A 99 -12.46 -5.34 10.18
C GLN A 99 -12.72 -4.96 11.64
N GLN A 100 -13.45 -5.77 12.40
CA GLN A 100 -13.72 -5.51 13.83
C GLN A 100 -12.43 -5.43 14.64
N ILE A 101 -11.51 -6.37 14.44
CA ILE A 101 -10.23 -6.39 15.17
C ILE A 101 -9.30 -5.27 14.72
N ALA A 102 -9.27 -4.96 13.42
CA ALA A 102 -8.36 -3.95 12.86
C ALA A 102 -8.74 -2.50 13.20
N THR A 103 -10.02 -2.25 13.57
CA THR A 103 -10.51 -0.90 13.87
C THR A 103 -10.62 -0.60 15.37
N GLY A 104 -10.21 -1.53 16.26
CA GLY A 104 -10.30 -1.38 17.71
C GLY A 104 -9.13 -2.04 18.42
N TYR A 105 -9.16 -1.92 19.75
CA TYR A 105 -8.27 -2.69 20.61
C TYR A 105 -8.72 -4.14 20.70
N SER A 106 -7.78 -5.06 20.85
CA SER A 106 -8.06 -6.49 21.02
C SER A 106 -7.20 -7.08 22.14
N ASN A 107 -7.59 -8.24 22.62
CA ASN A 107 -6.88 -8.99 23.64
C ASN A 107 -5.76 -9.88 23.06
N LEU A 108 -5.09 -9.44 22.00
CA LEU A 108 -4.09 -10.23 21.27
C LEU A 108 -3.02 -10.89 22.18
N GLU A 109 -2.54 -10.17 23.18
CA GLU A 109 -1.57 -10.64 24.18
C GLU A 109 -2.05 -10.43 25.60
N PHE A 110 -3.36 -10.32 25.81
CA PHE A 110 -3.93 -10.06 27.12
C PHE A 110 -4.96 -11.13 27.47
N ASP A 111 -4.80 -11.78 28.65
CA ASP A 111 -5.74 -12.74 29.17
C ASP A 111 -6.81 -12.00 30.01
N LEU A 112 -8.03 -11.93 29.48
CA LEU A 112 -9.12 -11.19 30.09
C LEU A 112 -9.51 -11.73 31.50
N PRO A 113 -9.58 -13.06 31.70
CA PRO A 113 -9.91 -13.60 33.03
C PRO A 113 -8.90 -13.28 34.11
N SER A 114 -7.62 -13.38 33.83
CA SER A 114 -6.56 -13.14 34.84
C SER A 114 -6.13 -11.67 34.92
N GLY A 115 -6.49 -10.84 33.95
CA GLY A 115 -6.04 -9.46 33.85
C GLY A 115 -4.53 -9.30 33.58
N ALA A 116 -3.87 -10.34 33.07
CA ALA A 116 -2.44 -10.39 32.89
C ALA A 116 -2.05 -10.61 31.40
N ARG A 117 -0.76 -10.55 31.10
CA ARG A 117 -0.24 -10.86 29.76
C ARG A 117 -0.47 -12.34 29.45
N GLY A 118 -1.17 -12.60 28.32
CA GLY A 118 -1.44 -13.92 27.79
C GLY A 118 -0.54 -14.30 26.60
N LYS A 119 -0.81 -15.47 26.02
CA LYS A 119 -0.16 -15.95 24.80
C LYS A 119 -0.82 -15.35 23.55
N ARG A 120 -0.04 -14.84 22.61
CA ARG A 120 -0.53 -14.22 21.36
C ARG A 120 -1.39 -15.17 20.50
N ALA A 121 -1.01 -16.42 20.39
CA ALA A 121 -1.59 -17.38 19.46
C ALA A 121 -2.35 -18.53 20.16
N GLY A 122 -2.53 -18.50 21.48
CA GLY A 122 -3.04 -19.66 22.24
C GLY A 122 -4.37 -20.20 21.74
N TYR A 123 -5.34 -19.34 21.41
CA TYR A 123 -6.61 -19.77 20.81
C TYR A 123 -6.41 -20.44 19.45
N LEU A 124 -5.61 -19.81 18.57
CA LEU A 124 -5.36 -20.30 17.21
C LEU A 124 -4.63 -21.64 17.24
N GLU A 125 -3.61 -21.79 18.08
CA GLU A 125 -2.83 -23.01 18.25
C GLU A 125 -3.71 -24.18 18.72
N THR A 126 -4.56 -23.94 19.73
CA THR A 126 -5.51 -24.95 20.21
C THR A 126 -6.53 -25.33 19.16
N ALA A 127 -7.11 -24.34 18.47
CA ALA A 127 -8.10 -24.59 17.42
C ALA A 127 -7.52 -25.38 16.25
N LEU A 128 -6.31 -25.02 15.81
CA LEU A 128 -5.61 -25.76 14.75
C LEU A 128 -5.23 -27.18 15.17
N ALA A 129 -4.72 -27.38 16.38
CA ALA A 129 -4.40 -28.69 16.89
C ALA A 129 -5.63 -29.60 16.92
N CYS A 130 -6.78 -29.08 17.35
CA CYS A 130 -8.06 -29.81 17.33
C CYS A 130 -8.54 -30.14 15.91
N LEU A 131 -8.50 -29.15 15.00
CA LEU A 131 -8.97 -29.32 13.62
C LEU A 131 -8.11 -30.29 12.79
N LEU A 132 -6.80 -30.33 13.08
CA LEU A 132 -5.84 -31.14 12.35
C LEU A 132 -5.51 -32.47 13.05
N GLU A 133 -6.14 -32.73 14.21
CA GLU A 133 -5.90 -33.94 15.04
C GLU A 133 -4.41 -34.15 15.36
N THR A 134 -3.72 -33.04 15.73
CA THR A 134 -2.29 -33.05 16.06
C THR A 134 -2.05 -32.70 17.52
N GLU A 135 -0.90 -33.08 18.07
CA GLU A 135 -0.54 -32.79 19.46
C GLU A 135 -0.36 -31.28 19.71
N SER A 136 0.16 -30.56 18.70
CA SER A 136 0.35 -29.11 18.75
C SER A 136 0.33 -28.50 17.35
N ALA A 137 0.09 -27.19 17.28
CA ALA A 137 0.15 -26.41 16.06
C ALA A 137 0.72 -25.03 16.35
N THR A 138 1.36 -24.44 15.35
CA THR A 138 1.77 -23.04 15.39
C THR A 138 1.51 -22.39 14.06
N ALA A 139 1.35 -21.08 14.06
CA ALA A 139 1.14 -20.28 12.87
C ALA A 139 2.29 -19.28 12.68
N VAL A 140 2.84 -19.25 11.49
CA VAL A 140 3.90 -18.34 11.08
C VAL A 140 3.46 -17.53 9.86
N ASN A 141 4.11 -16.40 9.60
CA ASN A 141 3.72 -15.45 8.56
C ASN A 141 4.03 -15.91 7.13
N ASN A 142 4.86 -16.90 6.95
CA ASN A 142 5.21 -17.46 5.64
C ASN A 142 5.82 -18.86 5.75
N CYS A 143 5.88 -19.58 4.63
CA CYS A 143 6.40 -20.92 4.55
C CYS A 143 7.89 -21.00 4.92
N ALA A 144 8.72 -20.02 4.59
CA ALA A 144 10.13 -20.02 4.94
C ALA A 144 10.33 -20.00 6.47
N ALA A 145 9.51 -19.24 7.20
CA ALA A 145 9.52 -19.23 8.66
C ALA A 145 9.01 -20.54 9.31
N ALA A 146 8.31 -21.38 8.56
CA ALA A 146 7.87 -22.70 9.04
C ALA A 146 8.95 -23.78 8.89
N LEU A 147 10.00 -23.54 8.10
CA LEU A 147 11.08 -24.50 7.82
C LEU A 147 12.32 -24.27 8.70
N VAL A 148 12.34 -23.24 9.52
CA VAL A 148 13.41 -22.88 10.46
C VAL A 148 13.05 -23.33 11.87
#